data_0b54fa76a59040ec3cdb6ba7c6e8544a
#
_entry.id   0b54fa76a59040ec3cdb6ba7c6e8544a
#
_cell.length_a   1.000
_cell.length_b   1.000
_cell.length_c   1.000
_cell.angle_alpha   90.00
_cell.angle_beta   90.00
_cell.angle_gamma   90.00
#
_symmetry.space_group_name_H-M   'P 1'
#
loop_
_entity.id
_entity.type
_entity.pdbx_description
1 polymer ?
#
loop_
_entity_poly.entity_id
_entity_poly.type
_entity_poly.pdbx_seq_one_letter_code
_entity_poly.pdbx_strand_id
1 'polypeptide(L)'
;MRIGGVPEHFNFPWRQAIAEGFFASRDIILEWTDYPGGTGAMSKALRENELDIATILTEGIVADIIRGNPTRLLKVHVQTPLNWGIFVSGNSGFQSMESIKVARYAISRPGSGSQLMAYVNALQHGWNLADMSMVTLNNLDGMRRGMRENEADVFMWEKVMTQPYVDSGELRRIGLCPTPWPGFVLVARQEIIDNQPEKLKRICEGFNEFCRDFKNRPNLAQTIAQQYSLPPTDVQQWLNETEWSTDNAVDPDMLNHVMDQLLQAGAIDRKVPAAELAVQW
;
A
#
# COMPACT_ATOMS: atom_id res chain seq x y z
N MET A 1 -7.48 -20.72 4.53
CA MET A 1 -6.41 -19.76 4.90
C MET A 1 -7.02 -18.37 4.98
N ARG A 2 -6.62 -17.62 6.01
CA ARG A 2 -7.06 -16.25 6.23
C ARG A 2 -6.16 -15.31 5.43
N ILE A 3 -6.75 -14.57 4.50
CA ILE A 3 -6.07 -13.58 3.67
C ILE A 3 -6.71 -12.22 3.86
N GLY A 4 -5.94 -11.15 3.84
CA GLY A 4 -6.48 -9.81 4.01
C GLY A 4 -5.70 -8.73 3.32
N GLY A 5 -6.32 -7.55 3.26
CA GLY A 5 -5.76 -6.35 2.67
C GLY A 5 -6.56 -5.12 3.09
N VAL A 6 -6.11 -3.95 2.68
CA VAL A 6 -6.88 -2.72 2.83
C VAL A 6 -8.18 -2.79 2.00
N PRO A 7 -9.30 -2.15 2.44
CA PRO A 7 -10.55 -2.11 1.68
C PRO A 7 -10.45 -1.14 0.49
N GLU A 8 -9.46 -1.34 -0.36
CA GLU A 8 -9.16 -0.50 -1.52
C GLU A 8 -9.20 -1.30 -2.81
N HIS A 9 -9.35 -0.60 -3.92
CA HIS A 9 -9.56 -1.15 -5.26
C HIS A 9 -8.38 -2.01 -5.77
N PHE A 10 -7.15 -1.84 -5.26
CA PHE A 10 -6.01 -2.72 -5.57
C PHE A 10 -6.26 -4.19 -5.22
N ASN A 11 -7.10 -4.46 -4.22
CA ASN A 11 -7.45 -5.79 -3.74
C ASN A 11 -8.72 -6.37 -4.38
N PHE A 12 -9.34 -5.64 -5.32
CA PHE A 12 -10.56 -6.11 -6.00
C PHE A 12 -10.36 -7.45 -6.72
N PRO A 13 -9.22 -7.75 -7.38
CA PRO A 13 -9.00 -9.07 -7.99
C PRO A 13 -9.10 -10.23 -6.98
N TRP A 14 -8.56 -10.07 -5.77
CA TRP A 14 -8.67 -11.09 -4.70
C TRP A 14 -10.11 -11.33 -4.29
N ARG A 15 -10.83 -10.25 -4.03
CA ARG A 15 -12.25 -10.32 -3.63
C ARG A 15 -13.09 -11.01 -4.71
N GLN A 16 -12.84 -10.67 -5.96
CA GLN A 16 -13.58 -11.24 -7.08
C GLN A 16 -13.22 -12.72 -7.29
N ALA A 17 -11.95 -13.09 -7.24
CA ALA A 17 -11.50 -14.48 -7.34
C ALA A 17 -12.11 -15.35 -6.26
N ILE A 18 -12.21 -14.88 -5.03
CA ILE A 18 -12.83 -15.60 -3.91
C ILE A 18 -14.35 -15.70 -4.12
N ALA A 19 -15.01 -14.60 -4.46
CA ALA A 19 -16.46 -14.55 -4.65
C ALA A 19 -16.96 -15.44 -5.81
N GLU A 20 -16.18 -15.53 -6.89
CA GLU A 20 -16.46 -16.39 -8.05
C GLU A 20 -16.14 -17.88 -7.80
N GLY A 21 -15.58 -18.23 -6.64
CA GLY A 21 -15.18 -19.59 -6.32
C GLY A 21 -13.94 -20.08 -7.07
N PHE A 22 -13.13 -19.17 -7.65
CA PHE A 22 -11.95 -19.53 -8.43
C PHE A 22 -10.96 -20.40 -7.64
N PHE A 23 -10.73 -20.06 -6.38
CA PHE A 23 -9.88 -20.85 -5.50
C PHE A 23 -10.60 -22.10 -4.94
N ALA A 24 -11.89 -22.00 -4.63
CA ALA A 24 -12.67 -23.11 -4.12
C ALA A 24 -12.75 -24.27 -5.14
N SER A 25 -12.87 -23.98 -6.44
CA SER A 25 -12.84 -24.99 -7.51
C SER A 25 -11.48 -25.71 -7.66
N ARG A 26 -10.45 -25.23 -6.95
CA ARG A 26 -9.09 -25.79 -6.90
C ARG A 26 -8.74 -26.36 -5.53
N ASP A 27 -9.75 -26.68 -4.72
CA ASP A 27 -9.62 -27.17 -3.34
C ASP A 27 -8.82 -26.22 -2.41
N ILE A 28 -8.92 -24.91 -2.66
CA ILE A 28 -8.30 -23.89 -1.84
C ILE A 28 -9.39 -22.99 -1.25
N ILE A 29 -9.57 -23.03 0.06
CA ILE A 29 -10.49 -22.14 0.77
C ILE A 29 -9.70 -20.95 1.29
N LEU A 30 -10.08 -19.74 0.82
CA LEU A 30 -9.57 -18.45 1.27
C LEU A 30 -10.69 -17.65 1.92
N GLU A 31 -10.39 -17.07 3.08
CA GLU A 31 -11.29 -16.19 3.84
C GLU A 31 -10.70 -14.78 3.84
N TRP A 32 -11.37 -13.84 3.16
CA TRP A 32 -10.91 -12.46 3.05
C TRP A 32 -11.34 -11.63 4.25
N THR A 33 -10.42 -10.82 4.79
CA THR A 33 -10.69 -9.84 5.84
C THR A 33 -10.16 -8.46 5.44
N ASP A 34 -10.99 -7.43 5.63
CA ASP A 34 -10.61 -6.04 5.45
C ASP A 34 -9.87 -5.48 6.65
N TYR A 35 -8.77 -4.79 6.38
CA TYR A 35 -7.96 -4.09 7.37
C TYR A 35 -7.93 -2.58 7.12
N PRO A 36 -8.96 -1.82 7.52
CA PRO A 36 -9.00 -0.36 7.32
C PRO A 36 -7.90 0.38 8.08
N GLY A 37 -7.30 -0.25 9.10
CA GLY A 37 -6.12 0.26 9.80
C GLY A 37 -4.81 0.12 9.03
N GLY A 38 -4.86 -0.39 7.78
CA GLY A 38 -3.75 -0.46 6.85
C GLY A 38 -2.60 -1.37 7.28
N THR A 39 -1.42 -1.10 6.76
CA THR A 39 -0.21 -1.91 6.96
C THR A 39 0.06 -2.26 8.43
N GLY A 40 -0.10 -1.31 9.35
CA GLY A 40 0.18 -1.60 10.76
C GLY A 40 -0.80 -2.57 11.41
N ALA A 41 -2.08 -2.51 11.06
CA ALA A 41 -3.07 -3.46 11.55
C ALA A 41 -2.80 -4.87 10.99
N MET A 42 -2.49 -4.99 9.69
CA MET A 42 -2.13 -6.26 9.07
C MET A 42 -0.84 -6.84 9.63
N SER A 43 0.19 -6.01 9.82
CA SER A 43 1.46 -6.44 10.43
C SER A 43 1.26 -6.98 11.85
N LYS A 44 0.38 -6.35 12.63
CA LYS A 44 -0.01 -6.85 13.95
C LYS A 44 -0.74 -8.18 13.85
N ALA A 45 -1.75 -8.29 12.98
CA ALA A 45 -2.53 -9.50 12.78
C ALA A 45 -1.67 -10.71 12.33
N LEU A 46 -0.66 -10.46 11.49
CA LEU A 46 0.34 -11.46 11.09
C LEU A 46 1.17 -11.95 12.29
N ARG A 47 1.65 -11.04 13.15
CA ARG A 47 2.39 -11.41 14.37
C ARG A 47 1.54 -12.15 15.40
N GLU A 48 0.28 -11.80 15.51
CA GLU A 48 -0.66 -12.38 16.49
C GLU A 48 -1.37 -13.65 15.96
N ASN A 49 -0.96 -14.15 14.79
CA ASN A 49 -1.55 -15.33 14.15
C ASN A 49 -3.05 -15.20 13.81
N GLU A 50 -3.55 -13.97 13.65
CA GLU A 50 -4.91 -13.67 13.23
C GLU A 50 -5.07 -13.69 11.72
N LEU A 51 -3.97 -13.46 10.97
CA LEU A 51 -3.89 -13.43 9.51
C LEU A 51 -2.77 -14.35 9.04
N ASP A 52 -2.99 -15.12 7.96
CA ASP A 52 -2.00 -16.03 7.39
C ASP A 52 -1.24 -15.40 6.23
N ILE A 53 -1.97 -14.66 5.39
CA ILE A 53 -1.49 -14.00 4.16
C ILE A 53 -2.01 -12.57 4.13
N ALA A 54 -1.17 -11.61 3.73
CA ALA A 54 -1.58 -10.23 3.53
C ALA A 54 -1.15 -9.66 2.19
N THR A 55 -2.02 -8.85 1.57
CA THR A 55 -1.63 -7.88 0.56
C THR A 55 -1.33 -6.56 1.28
N ILE A 56 -0.09 -6.11 1.21
CA ILE A 56 0.40 -5.07 2.12
C ILE A 56 1.40 -4.16 1.41
N LEU A 57 1.55 -2.90 1.86
CA LEU A 57 2.54 -1.97 1.32
C LEU A 57 3.95 -2.52 1.45
N THR A 58 4.71 -2.46 0.36
CA THR A 58 6.07 -3.02 0.25
C THR A 58 7.00 -2.49 1.33
N GLU A 59 7.11 -1.19 1.46
CA GLU A 59 8.01 -0.54 2.42
C GLU A 59 7.63 -0.82 3.87
N GLY A 60 6.33 -0.84 4.14
CA GLY A 60 5.83 -1.02 5.49
C GLY A 60 6.12 -2.41 6.03
N ILE A 61 5.93 -3.46 5.21
CA ILE A 61 6.19 -4.83 5.64
C ILE A 61 7.68 -5.17 5.63
N VAL A 62 8.46 -4.63 4.70
CA VAL A 62 9.94 -4.79 4.70
C VAL A 62 10.51 -4.25 6.01
N ALA A 63 10.11 -3.04 6.41
CA ALA A 63 10.54 -2.47 7.68
C ALA A 63 10.11 -3.33 8.88
N ASP A 64 8.91 -3.90 8.85
CA ASP A 64 8.39 -4.69 9.96
C ASP A 64 9.06 -6.08 10.07
N ILE A 65 9.39 -6.71 8.94
CA ILE A 65 10.18 -7.96 8.91
C ILE A 65 11.57 -7.72 9.51
N ILE A 66 12.26 -6.64 9.13
CA ILE A 66 13.56 -6.28 9.68
C ILE A 66 13.50 -6.07 11.21
N ARG A 67 12.35 -5.61 11.73
CA ARG A 67 12.08 -5.48 13.17
C ARG A 67 11.64 -6.78 13.85
N GLY A 68 11.59 -7.90 13.11
CA GLY A 68 11.33 -9.23 13.67
C GLY A 68 9.91 -9.75 13.45
N ASN A 69 9.12 -9.17 12.53
CA ASN A 69 7.87 -9.81 12.13
C ASN A 69 8.18 -11.14 11.42
N PRO A 70 7.66 -12.29 11.90
CA PRO A 70 7.97 -13.61 11.35
C PRO A 70 7.17 -13.87 10.05
N THR A 71 7.36 -13.02 9.05
CA THR A 71 6.75 -13.15 7.72
C THR A 71 7.80 -13.04 6.62
N ARG A 72 7.46 -13.51 5.43
CA ARG A 72 8.27 -13.30 4.21
C ARG A 72 7.39 -12.91 3.04
N LEU A 73 7.96 -12.19 2.10
CA LEU A 73 7.37 -11.88 0.82
C LEU A 73 7.24 -13.15 -0.01
N LEU A 74 6.05 -13.38 -0.55
CA LEU A 74 5.77 -14.48 -1.49
C LEU A 74 5.97 -14.02 -2.92
N LYS A 75 5.55 -12.79 -3.24
CA LYS A 75 5.63 -12.17 -4.56
C LYS A 75 5.31 -10.68 -4.50
N VAL A 76 5.62 -9.96 -5.56
CA VAL A 76 5.01 -8.65 -5.81
C VAL A 76 3.52 -8.84 -6.13
N HIS A 77 2.65 -8.02 -5.56
CA HIS A 77 1.21 -8.02 -5.85
C HIS A 77 0.85 -6.95 -6.89
N VAL A 78 1.16 -5.70 -6.61
CA VAL A 78 1.00 -4.58 -7.56
C VAL A 78 2.37 -4.08 -7.95
N GLN A 79 2.71 -4.28 -9.24
CA GLN A 79 4.03 -3.96 -9.79
C GLN A 79 4.25 -2.46 -9.93
N THR A 80 3.20 -1.74 -10.28
CA THR A 80 3.30 -0.29 -10.46
C THR A 80 3.49 0.44 -9.13
N PRO A 81 4.24 1.54 -9.11
CA PRO A 81 4.35 2.42 -7.96
C PRO A 81 2.99 2.85 -7.43
N LEU A 82 2.87 2.97 -6.12
CA LEU A 82 1.72 3.61 -5.52
C LEU A 82 1.86 5.13 -5.64
N ASN A 83 0.86 5.77 -6.26
CA ASN A 83 0.84 7.22 -6.44
C ASN A 83 0.28 7.92 -5.18
N TRP A 84 1.16 8.40 -4.33
CA TRP A 84 0.78 9.23 -3.20
C TRP A 84 0.50 10.65 -3.65
N GLY A 85 -0.74 11.09 -3.48
CA GLY A 85 -1.09 12.49 -3.63
C GLY A 85 -0.59 13.30 -2.44
N ILE A 86 -0.18 14.54 -2.72
CA ILE A 86 0.22 15.52 -1.70
C ILE A 86 -0.91 16.54 -1.62
N PHE A 87 -1.58 16.57 -0.47
CA PHE A 87 -2.82 17.34 -0.29
C PHE A 87 -2.68 18.42 0.74
N VAL A 88 -3.30 19.55 0.43
CA VAL A 88 -3.52 20.68 1.33
C VAL A 88 -5.01 20.98 1.42
N SER A 89 -5.46 21.76 2.39
CA SER A 89 -6.84 22.22 2.45
C SER A 89 -7.19 23.02 1.18
N GLY A 90 -8.43 22.90 0.68
CA GLY A 90 -8.85 23.57 -0.56
C GLY A 90 -8.62 25.07 -0.56
N ASN A 91 -8.78 25.71 0.61
CA ASN A 91 -8.57 27.14 0.82
C ASN A 91 -7.17 27.51 1.34
N SER A 92 -6.24 26.54 1.40
CA SER A 92 -4.88 26.74 1.91
C SER A 92 -4.08 27.74 1.06
N GLY A 93 -3.22 28.52 1.73
CA GLY A 93 -2.24 29.37 1.08
C GLY A 93 -1.04 28.64 0.45
N PHE A 94 -0.85 27.35 0.76
CA PHE A 94 0.23 26.54 0.16
C PHE A 94 -0.08 26.21 -1.30
N GLN A 95 0.70 26.75 -2.24
CA GLN A 95 0.42 26.66 -3.68
C GLN A 95 1.40 25.76 -4.45
N SER A 96 2.52 25.41 -3.86
CA SER A 96 3.61 24.69 -4.53
C SER A 96 4.32 23.75 -3.57
N MET A 97 5.10 22.83 -4.12
CA MET A 97 5.95 21.92 -3.33
C MET A 97 6.92 22.69 -2.41
N GLU A 98 7.55 23.74 -2.89
CA GLU A 98 8.48 24.53 -2.08
C GLU A 98 7.80 25.19 -0.88
N SER A 99 6.53 25.58 -1.02
CA SER A 99 5.80 26.23 0.07
C SER A 99 5.52 25.30 1.26
N ILE A 100 5.52 23.96 1.06
CA ILE A 100 5.24 22.98 2.12
C ILE A 100 6.50 22.45 2.81
N LYS A 101 7.69 22.93 2.46
CA LYS A 101 8.96 22.47 3.02
C LYS A 101 9.00 22.49 4.56
N VAL A 102 8.39 23.49 5.17
CA VAL A 102 8.34 23.69 6.63
C VAL A 102 6.94 23.53 7.20
N ALA A 103 6.04 22.91 6.45
CA ALA A 103 4.65 22.70 6.84
C ALA A 103 4.52 21.58 7.91
N ARG A 104 3.36 21.54 8.59
CA ARG A 104 3.00 20.47 9.51
C ARG A 104 2.38 19.32 8.73
N TYR A 105 3.08 18.18 8.65
CA TYR A 105 2.63 17.00 7.94
C TYR A 105 1.75 16.11 8.82
N ALA A 106 0.50 15.88 8.42
CA ALA A 106 -0.36 14.89 9.06
C ALA A 106 0.08 13.48 8.67
N ILE A 107 0.21 12.63 9.66
CA ILE A 107 0.56 11.21 9.50
C ILE A 107 -0.44 10.32 10.26
N SER A 108 -0.60 9.07 9.80
CA SER A 108 -1.48 8.12 10.51
C SER A 108 -0.93 7.79 11.90
N ARG A 109 0.36 7.50 11.97
CA ARG A 109 1.12 7.22 13.19
C ARG A 109 2.62 7.23 12.89
N PRO A 110 3.47 7.30 13.91
CA PRO A 110 4.91 7.07 13.74
C PRO A 110 5.18 5.71 13.08
N GLY A 111 6.07 5.69 12.09
CA GLY A 111 6.40 4.50 11.29
C GLY A 111 5.35 4.09 10.26
N SER A 112 4.35 4.95 9.98
CA SER A 112 3.35 4.69 8.93
C SER A 112 3.88 5.00 7.52
N GLY A 113 3.17 4.47 6.49
CA GLY A 113 3.44 4.82 5.10
C GLY A 113 3.32 6.33 4.82
N SER A 114 2.35 7.02 5.44
CA SER A 114 2.20 8.47 5.28
C SER A 114 3.39 9.27 5.84
N GLN A 115 4.00 8.83 6.93
CA GLN A 115 5.23 9.42 7.43
C GLN A 115 6.41 9.13 6.49
N LEU A 116 6.58 7.87 6.12
CA LEU A 116 7.67 7.48 5.24
C LEU A 116 7.61 8.23 3.90
N MET A 117 6.43 8.33 3.29
CA MET A 117 6.29 9.02 2.01
C MET A 117 6.50 10.53 2.14
N ALA A 118 6.18 11.14 3.28
CA ALA A 118 6.57 12.52 3.56
C ALA A 118 8.11 12.67 3.58
N TYR A 119 8.83 11.72 4.17
CA TYR A 119 10.29 11.72 4.16
C TYR A 119 10.87 11.43 2.77
N VAL A 120 10.32 10.46 2.02
CA VAL A 120 10.72 10.16 0.63
C VAL A 120 10.55 11.41 -0.24
N ASN A 121 9.40 12.09 -0.13
CA ASN A 121 9.17 13.35 -0.85
C ASN A 121 10.19 14.41 -0.47
N ALA A 122 10.48 14.57 0.81
CA ALA A 122 11.48 15.54 1.29
C ALA A 122 12.88 15.23 0.75
N LEU A 123 13.30 13.97 0.77
CA LEU A 123 14.59 13.53 0.23
C LEU A 123 14.70 13.79 -1.28
N GLN A 124 13.63 13.53 -2.05
CA GLN A 124 13.57 13.79 -3.50
C GLN A 124 13.74 15.29 -3.82
N HIS A 125 13.31 16.19 -2.89
CA HIS A 125 13.46 17.63 -3.03
C HIS A 125 14.71 18.18 -2.33
N GLY A 126 15.56 17.33 -1.76
CA GLY A 126 16.77 17.77 -1.05
C GLY A 126 16.49 18.52 0.26
N TRP A 127 15.34 18.28 0.90
CA TRP A 127 14.99 18.90 2.17
C TRP A 127 15.60 18.13 3.34
N ASN A 128 15.89 18.87 4.43
CA ASN A 128 16.40 18.26 5.65
C ASN A 128 15.24 17.67 6.47
N LEU A 129 15.29 16.38 6.75
CA LEU A 129 14.24 15.69 7.51
C LEU A 129 14.10 16.21 8.95
N ALA A 130 15.16 16.77 9.53
CA ALA A 130 15.13 17.33 10.89
C ALA A 130 14.24 18.58 10.99
N ASP A 131 13.97 19.26 9.87
CA ASP A 131 13.14 20.47 9.83
C ASP A 131 11.64 20.15 9.67
N MET A 132 11.28 18.89 9.46
CA MET A 132 9.91 18.46 9.25
C MET A 132 9.14 18.32 10.57
N SER A 133 7.91 18.85 10.59
CA SER A 133 6.97 18.71 11.71
C SER A 133 5.90 17.67 11.38
N MET A 134 5.70 16.70 12.26
CA MET A 134 4.72 15.60 12.08
C MET A 134 3.60 15.70 13.12
N VAL A 135 2.34 15.56 12.66
CA VAL A 135 1.14 15.57 13.50
C VAL A 135 0.42 14.25 13.31
N THR A 136 0.22 13.47 14.37
CA THR A 136 -0.46 12.17 14.31
C THR A 136 -1.97 12.35 14.33
N LEU A 137 -2.66 11.97 13.24
CA LEU A 137 -4.11 12.12 13.05
C LEU A 137 -4.80 10.78 12.68
N ASN A 138 -4.15 9.67 12.86
CA ASN A 138 -4.60 8.27 12.85
C ASN A 138 -5.04 7.70 11.50
N ASN A 139 -5.96 8.31 10.78
CA ASN A 139 -6.54 7.80 9.54
C ASN A 139 -6.96 8.95 8.61
N LEU A 140 -7.46 8.62 7.43
CA LEU A 140 -7.84 9.61 6.43
C LEU A 140 -8.89 10.62 6.95
N ASP A 141 -9.89 10.15 7.68
CA ASP A 141 -10.92 11.05 8.25
C ASP A 141 -10.33 11.97 9.32
N GLY A 142 -9.43 11.46 10.14
CA GLY A 142 -8.67 12.25 11.11
C GLY A 142 -7.81 13.32 10.44
N MET A 143 -7.12 12.98 9.34
CA MET A 143 -6.33 13.94 8.56
C MET A 143 -7.20 15.02 7.94
N ARG A 144 -8.32 14.66 7.31
CA ARG A 144 -9.28 15.61 6.75
C ARG A 144 -9.84 16.56 7.82
N ARG A 145 -10.20 16.03 8.99
CA ARG A 145 -10.64 16.85 10.13
C ARG A 145 -9.53 17.79 10.58
N GLY A 146 -8.33 17.30 10.84
CA GLY A 146 -7.20 18.12 11.29
C GLY A 146 -6.80 19.19 10.30
N MET A 147 -6.96 18.96 8.98
CA MET A 147 -6.78 19.98 7.96
C MET A 147 -7.84 21.10 8.08
N ARG A 148 -9.10 20.75 8.30
CA ARG A 148 -10.18 21.73 8.52
C ARG A 148 -10.01 22.54 9.82
N GLU A 149 -9.52 21.88 10.86
CA GLU A 149 -9.31 22.45 12.19
C GLU A 149 -7.94 23.15 12.34
N ASN A 150 -7.18 23.20 11.24
CA ASN A 150 -5.84 23.81 11.18
C ASN A 150 -4.83 23.19 12.17
N GLU A 151 -4.96 21.88 12.44
CA GLU A 151 -3.99 21.11 13.23
C GLU A 151 -2.76 20.73 12.38
N ALA A 152 -2.96 20.51 11.07
CA ALA A 152 -1.93 20.20 10.11
C ALA A 152 -2.15 20.97 8.80
N ASP A 153 -1.12 21.04 7.97
CA ASP A 153 -1.08 21.83 6.73
C ASP A 153 -1.09 20.96 5.47
N VAL A 154 -0.47 19.78 5.56
CA VAL A 154 -0.24 18.86 4.45
C VAL A 154 -0.47 17.42 4.91
N PHE A 155 -0.99 16.57 4.05
CA PHE A 155 -0.91 15.13 4.23
C PHE A 155 -0.69 14.42 2.90
N MET A 156 -0.25 13.15 2.97
CA MET A 156 -0.06 12.30 1.81
C MET A 156 -0.94 11.06 1.94
N TRP A 157 -1.62 10.72 0.85
CA TRP A 157 -2.49 9.55 0.76
C TRP A 157 -2.58 9.05 -0.68
N GLU A 158 -3.17 7.85 -0.88
CA GLU A 158 -3.37 7.31 -2.20
C GLU A 158 -4.25 8.24 -3.06
N LYS A 159 -3.81 8.46 -4.30
CA LYS A 159 -4.35 9.49 -5.22
C LYS A 159 -5.83 9.29 -5.55
N VAL A 160 -6.24 8.05 -5.85
CA VAL A 160 -7.59 7.76 -6.37
C VAL A 160 -8.62 7.78 -5.24
N MET A 161 -8.30 7.21 -4.08
CA MET A 161 -9.18 7.21 -2.91
C MET A 161 -9.47 8.62 -2.37
N THR A 162 -8.58 9.58 -2.62
CA THR A 162 -8.75 10.97 -2.18
C THR A 162 -9.38 11.87 -3.24
N GLN A 163 -9.54 11.40 -4.48
CA GLN A 163 -10.10 12.21 -5.57
C GLN A 163 -11.47 12.82 -5.26
N PRO A 164 -12.44 12.13 -4.64
CA PRO A 164 -13.74 12.74 -4.31
C PRO A 164 -13.64 13.99 -3.44
N TYR A 165 -12.63 14.07 -2.57
CA TYR A 165 -12.40 15.24 -1.71
C TYR A 165 -11.73 16.39 -2.44
N VAL A 166 -11.00 16.10 -3.51
CA VAL A 166 -10.47 17.12 -4.44
C VAL A 166 -11.60 17.68 -5.28
N ASP A 167 -12.47 16.83 -5.82
CA ASP A 167 -13.60 17.22 -6.67
C ASP A 167 -14.63 18.08 -5.90
N SER A 168 -14.81 17.80 -4.62
CA SER A 168 -15.66 18.60 -3.73
C SER A 168 -15.06 19.94 -3.32
N GLY A 169 -13.76 20.16 -3.59
CA GLY A 169 -13.02 21.35 -3.14
C GLY A 169 -12.62 21.33 -1.67
N GLU A 170 -12.87 20.25 -0.92
CA GLU A 170 -12.40 20.09 0.46
C GLU A 170 -10.87 20.08 0.52
N LEU A 171 -10.25 19.38 -0.44
CA LEU A 171 -8.81 19.25 -0.58
C LEU A 171 -8.36 19.80 -1.93
N ARG A 172 -7.09 20.16 -1.98
CA ARG A 172 -6.38 20.45 -3.23
C ARG A 172 -5.11 19.61 -3.29
N ARG A 173 -4.94 18.88 -4.39
CA ARG A 173 -3.71 18.13 -4.65
C ARG A 173 -2.69 19.07 -5.30
N ILE A 174 -1.54 19.25 -4.66
CA ILE A 174 -0.47 20.14 -5.12
C ILE A 174 0.71 19.38 -5.74
N GLY A 175 0.72 18.05 -5.64
CA GLY A 175 1.75 17.21 -6.21
C GLY A 175 1.45 15.72 -6.10
N LEU A 176 2.35 14.93 -6.66
CA LEU A 176 2.40 13.48 -6.56
C LEU A 176 3.80 13.04 -6.12
N CYS A 177 3.86 12.01 -5.29
CA CYS A 177 5.08 11.32 -4.92
C CYS A 177 4.87 9.81 -5.15
N PRO A 178 5.21 9.28 -6.34
CA PRO A 178 5.18 7.84 -6.58
C PRO A 178 6.21 7.14 -5.69
N THR A 179 5.84 5.96 -5.18
CA THR A 179 6.85 5.13 -4.50
C THR A 179 7.94 4.73 -5.50
N PRO A 180 9.23 4.78 -5.15
CA PRO A 180 10.29 4.30 -6.05
C PRO A 180 10.44 2.76 -6.02
N TRP A 181 9.36 2.04 -5.70
CA TRP A 181 9.24 0.58 -5.64
C TRP A 181 7.82 0.13 -5.98
N PRO A 182 7.57 -1.17 -6.25
CA PRO A 182 6.24 -1.74 -6.39
C PRO A 182 5.34 -1.43 -5.19
N GLY A 183 4.10 -1.05 -5.44
CA GLY A 183 3.20 -0.53 -4.40
C GLY A 183 2.86 -1.55 -3.32
N PHE A 184 2.54 -2.79 -3.74
CA PHE A 184 2.10 -3.83 -2.81
C PHE A 184 2.78 -5.16 -3.07
N VAL A 185 2.98 -5.91 -1.98
CA VAL A 185 3.47 -7.29 -1.99
C VAL A 185 2.46 -8.22 -1.34
N LEU A 186 2.55 -9.50 -1.68
CA LEU A 186 1.88 -10.58 -0.96
C LEU A 186 2.89 -11.19 0.01
N VAL A 187 2.51 -11.31 1.27
CA VAL A 187 3.35 -11.91 2.33
C VAL A 187 2.60 -13.01 3.05
N ALA A 188 3.34 -13.95 3.65
CA ALA A 188 2.78 -14.95 4.55
C ALA A 188 3.63 -15.10 5.81
N ARG A 189 3.00 -15.61 6.88
CA ARG A 189 3.71 -15.97 8.10
C ARG A 189 4.70 -17.11 7.84
N GLN A 190 5.85 -17.08 8.47
CA GLN A 190 6.89 -18.11 8.33
C GLN A 190 6.35 -19.51 8.63
N GLU A 191 5.55 -19.65 9.68
CA GLU A 191 4.91 -20.95 10.03
C GLU A 191 4.07 -21.52 8.88
N ILE A 192 3.35 -20.69 8.14
CA ILE A 192 2.55 -21.13 6.99
C ILE A 192 3.46 -21.50 5.80
N ILE A 193 4.53 -20.76 5.60
CA ILE A 193 5.53 -21.03 4.56
C ILE A 193 6.17 -22.41 4.82
N ASP A 194 6.53 -22.70 6.07
CA ASP A 194 7.20 -23.94 6.44
C ASP A 194 6.26 -25.16 6.37
N ASN A 195 4.99 -25.00 6.79
CA ASN A 195 4.05 -26.09 6.91
C ASN A 195 3.21 -26.34 5.65
N GLN A 196 3.02 -25.33 4.78
CA GLN A 196 2.12 -25.42 3.62
C GLN A 196 2.72 -24.74 2.36
N PRO A 197 4.01 -24.97 2.01
CA PRO A 197 4.67 -24.27 0.90
C PRO A 197 3.97 -24.49 -0.44
N GLU A 198 3.60 -25.74 -0.75
CA GLU A 198 2.92 -26.08 -2.00
C GLU A 198 1.54 -25.42 -2.13
N LYS A 199 0.83 -25.29 -1.03
CA LYS A 199 -0.47 -24.58 -1.04
C LYS A 199 -0.30 -23.09 -1.28
N LEU A 200 0.71 -22.44 -0.67
CA LEU A 200 1.05 -21.06 -0.91
C LEU A 200 1.46 -20.83 -2.37
N LYS A 201 2.28 -21.73 -2.94
CA LYS A 201 2.68 -21.67 -4.34
C LYS A 201 1.46 -21.74 -5.27
N ARG A 202 0.55 -22.70 -5.03
CA ARG A 202 -0.71 -22.81 -5.79
C ARG A 202 -1.60 -21.57 -5.66
N ILE A 203 -1.63 -20.92 -4.50
CA ILE A 203 -2.35 -19.65 -4.29
C ILE A 203 -1.73 -18.55 -5.15
N CYS A 204 -0.41 -18.39 -5.12
CA CYS A 204 0.29 -17.39 -5.91
C CYS A 204 0.11 -17.61 -7.42
N GLU A 205 0.30 -18.85 -7.90
CA GLU A 205 0.13 -19.21 -9.30
C GLU A 205 -1.33 -19.04 -9.79
N GLY A 206 -2.29 -19.44 -8.95
CA GLY A 206 -3.71 -19.24 -9.26
C GLY A 206 -4.09 -17.77 -9.33
N PHE A 207 -3.55 -16.94 -8.43
CA PHE A 207 -3.77 -15.51 -8.50
C PHE A 207 -3.12 -14.87 -9.74
N ASN A 208 -1.92 -15.31 -10.13
CA ASN A 208 -1.28 -14.88 -11.36
C ASN A 208 -2.13 -15.23 -12.58
N GLU A 209 -2.69 -16.46 -12.64
CA GLU A 209 -3.61 -16.87 -13.68
C GLU A 209 -4.84 -15.96 -13.74
N PHE A 210 -5.47 -15.70 -12.59
CA PHE A 210 -6.64 -14.84 -12.50
C PHE A 210 -6.36 -13.41 -12.97
N CYS A 211 -5.18 -12.86 -12.68
CA CYS A 211 -4.81 -11.49 -13.03
C CYS A 211 -4.48 -11.30 -14.51
N ARG A 212 -4.05 -12.35 -15.25
CA ARG A 212 -3.66 -12.22 -16.68
C ARG A 212 -4.75 -11.61 -17.53
N ASP A 213 -6.00 -12.03 -17.33
CA ASP A 213 -7.15 -11.55 -18.11
C ASP A 213 -8.07 -10.62 -17.32
N PHE A 214 -7.69 -10.26 -16.11
CA PHE A 214 -8.55 -9.50 -15.20
C PHE A 214 -8.98 -8.16 -15.80
N LYS A 215 -8.07 -7.41 -16.40
CA LYS A 215 -8.36 -6.11 -17.02
C LYS A 215 -9.30 -6.17 -18.23
N ASN A 216 -9.37 -7.33 -18.89
CA ASN A 216 -10.20 -7.54 -20.08
C ASN A 216 -11.67 -7.87 -19.74
N ARG A 217 -12.01 -7.93 -18.46
CA ARG A 217 -13.38 -8.26 -18.03
C ARG A 217 -14.36 -7.15 -18.41
N PRO A 218 -15.56 -7.51 -18.90
CA PRO A 218 -16.55 -6.52 -19.29
C PRO A 218 -17.01 -5.71 -18.07
N ASN A 219 -17.25 -4.42 -18.28
CA ASN A 219 -17.75 -3.48 -17.27
C ASN A 219 -16.90 -3.38 -15.98
N LEU A 220 -15.64 -3.78 -16.04
CA LEU A 220 -14.76 -3.83 -14.84
C LEU A 220 -14.66 -2.48 -14.15
N ALA A 221 -14.42 -1.40 -14.91
CA ALA A 221 -14.33 -0.05 -14.35
C ALA A 221 -15.60 0.38 -13.62
N GLN A 222 -16.78 0.09 -14.19
CA GLN A 222 -18.07 0.39 -13.56
C GLN A 222 -18.27 -0.43 -12.28
N THR A 223 -17.91 -1.71 -12.30
CA THR A 223 -18.05 -2.59 -11.13
C THR A 223 -17.17 -2.12 -9.97
N ILE A 224 -15.92 -1.78 -10.25
CA ILE A 224 -14.99 -1.24 -9.23
C ILE A 224 -15.47 0.13 -8.74
N ALA A 225 -15.90 1.01 -9.66
CA ALA A 225 -16.41 2.34 -9.32
C ALA A 225 -17.60 2.26 -8.36
N GLN A 226 -18.54 1.36 -8.64
CA GLN A 226 -19.69 1.11 -7.77
C GLN A 226 -19.28 0.57 -6.39
N GLN A 227 -18.37 -0.40 -6.37
CA GLN A 227 -17.90 -1.04 -5.13
C GLN A 227 -17.22 -0.06 -4.18
N TYR A 228 -16.44 0.88 -4.71
CA TYR A 228 -15.62 1.81 -3.94
C TYR A 228 -16.12 3.26 -3.96
N SER A 229 -17.31 3.51 -4.53
CA SER A 229 -17.90 4.85 -4.64
C SER A 229 -16.97 5.86 -5.33
N LEU A 230 -16.33 5.43 -6.43
CA LEU A 230 -15.39 6.22 -7.22
C LEU A 230 -16.01 6.60 -8.59
N PRO A 231 -15.57 7.71 -9.23
CA PRO A 231 -15.97 8.02 -10.60
C PRO A 231 -15.48 6.93 -11.58
N PRO A 232 -16.33 6.39 -12.47
CA PRO A 232 -15.91 5.35 -13.42
C PRO A 232 -14.75 5.75 -14.34
N THR A 233 -14.68 7.03 -14.71
CA THR A 233 -13.58 7.59 -15.52
C THR A 233 -12.23 7.49 -14.82
N ASP A 234 -12.20 7.78 -13.51
CA ASP A 234 -10.98 7.74 -12.70
C ASP A 234 -10.53 6.29 -12.49
N VAL A 235 -11.50 5.39 -12.29
CA VAL A 235 -11.22 3.95 -12.20
C VAL A 235 -10.69 3.41 -13.53
N GLN A 236 -11.24 3.84 -14.66
CA GLN A 236 -10.71 3.42 -15.96
C GLN A 236 -9.28 3.90 -16.19
N GLN A 237 -8.98 5.15 -15.83
CA GLN A 237 -7.61 5.66 -15.89
C GLN A 237 -6.68 4.87 -14.96
N TRP A 238 -7.10 4.63 -13.72
CA TRP A 238 -6.35 3.85 -12.75
C TRP A 238 -6.08 2.41 -13.23
N LEU A 239 -7.08 1.74 -13.82
CA LEU A 239 -6.91 0.41 -14.41
C LEU A 239 -5.86 0.39 -15.54
N ASN A 240 -5.81 1.44 -16.35
CA ASN A 240 -4.81 1.57 -17.41
C ASN A 240 -3.39 1.75 -16.84
N GLU A 241 -3.27 2.45 -15.71
CA GLU A 241 -2.00 2.75 -15.05
C GLU A 241 -1.54 1.63 -14.10
N THR A 242 -2.44 0.76 -13.61
CA THR A 242 -2.14 -0.26 -12.60
C THR A 242 -1.75 -1.58 -13.25
N GLU A 243 -0.72 -2.24 -12.73
CA GLU A 243 -0.29 -3.56 -13.16
C GLU A 243 -0.17 -4.51 -11.97
N TRP A 244 -0.98 -5.58 -11.96
CA TRP A 244 -0.80 -6.70 -11.04
C TRP A 244 0.28 -7.63 -11.60
N SER A 245 1.23 -8.01 -10.73
CA SER A 245 2.24 -8.98 -11.12
C SER A 245 1.61 -10.34 -11.44
N THR A 246 2.07 -10.95 -12.52
CA THR A 246 1.62 -12.26 -13.01
C THR A 246 2.69 -13.35 -12.87
N ASP A 247 3.71 -13.11 -12.08
CA ASP A 247 4.74 -14.06 -11.69
C ASP A 247 4.99 -14.03 -10.17
N ASN A 248 5.86 -14.91 -9.69
CA ASN A 248 6.20 -15.01 -8.26
C ASN A 248 7.60 -14.45 -7.96
N ALA A 249 8.22 -13.75 -8.90
CA ALA A 249 9.54 -13.20 -8.68
C ALA A 249 9.51 -12.03 -7.68
N VAL A 250 10.49 -12.00 -6.81
CA VAL A 250 10.82 -10.85 -5.97
C VAL A 250 12.27 -10.48 -6.24
N ASP A 251 12.47 -9.35 -6.91
CA ASP A 251 13.80 -8.89 -7.29
C ASP A 251 14.60 -8.47 -6.04
N PRO A 252 15.78 -9.09 -5.77
CA PRO A 252 16.65 -8.69 -4.66
C PRO A 252 17.13 -7.24 -4.75
N ASP A 253 17.33 -6.70 -5.95
CA ASP A 253 17.78 -5.32 -6.13
C ASP A 253 16.67 -4.33 -5.76
N MET A 254 15.42 -4.66 -6.07
CA MET A 254 14.26 -3.91 -5.59
C MET A 254 14.23 -3.88 -4.06
N LEU A 255 14.40 -5.02 -3.39
CA LEU A 255 14.43 -5.08 -1.91
C LEU A 255 15.60 -4.28 -1.33
N ASN A 256 16.77 -4.35 -1.93
CA ASN A 256 17.92 -3.55 -1.54
C ASN A 256 17.62 -2.05 -1.64
N HIS A 257 16.99 -1.63 -2.76
CA HIS A 257 16.58 -0.23 -2.95
C HIS A 257 15.55 0.22 -1.89
N VAL A 258 14.54 -0.61 -1.60
CA VAL A 258 13.57 -0.32 -0.52
C VAL A 258 14.30 -0.12 0.82
N MET A 259 15.21 -1.04 1.18
CA MET A 259 15.97 -0.92 2.42
C MET A 259 16.84 0.33 2.48
N ASP A 260 17.45 0.74 1.36
CA ASP A 260 18.26 1.97 1.29
C ASP A 260 17.40 3.21 1.58
N GLN A 261 16.22 3.30 1.00
CA GLN A 261 15.30 4.41 1.25
C GLN A 261 14.77 4.41 2.69
N LEU A 262 14.44 3.22 3.22
CA LEU A 262 14.00 3.07 4.61
C LEU A 262 15.09 3.46 5.62
N LEU A 263 16.35 3.12 5.33
CA LEU A 263 17.50 3.48 6.17
C LEU A 263 17.73 4.99 6.15
N GLN A 264 17.69 5.62 4.95
CA GLN A 264 17.83 7.07 4.81
C GLN A 264 16.70 7.83 5.54
N ALA A 265 15.48 7.31 5.51
CA ALA A 265 14.35 7.88 6.23
C ALA A 265 14.36 7.59 7.75
N GLY A 266 15.33 6.84 8.25
CA GLY A 266 15.39 6.42 9.65
C GLY A 266 14.26 5.46 10.07
N ALA A 267 13.61 4.81 9.09
CA ALA A 267 12.54 3.86 9.31
C ALA A 267 13.04 2.46 9.71
N ILE A 268 14.28 2.14 9.39
CA ILE A 268 15.04 0.97 9.86
C ILE A 268 16.42 1.41 10.32
N ASP A 269 17.05 0.60 11.17
CA ASP A 269 18.41 0.83 11.73
C ASP A 269 19.50 0.01 11.04
N ARG A 270 19.11 -0.99 10.26
CA ARG A 270 20.00 -1.90 9.52
C ARG A 270 19.35 -2.46 8.28
N LYS A 271 20.18 -2.95 7.37
CA LYS A 271 19.76 -3.81 6.25
C LYS A 271 19.97 -5.28 6.62
N VAL A 272 19.22 -6.15 5.97
CA VAL A 272 19.37 -7.61 6.04
C VAL A 272 19.58 -8.17 4.62
N PRO A 273 20.10 -9.37 4.44
CA PRO A 273 20.13 -10.03 3.13
C PRO A 273 18.72 -10.13 2.51
N ALA A 274 18.56 -9.78 1.25
CA ALA A 274 17.25 -9.84 0.56
C ALA A 274 16.61 -11.24 0.63
N ALA A 275 17.43 -12.30 0.69
CA ALA A 275 16.97 -13.69 0.87
C ALA A 275 16.27 -13.95 2.22
N GLU A 276 16.48 -13.11 3.22
CA GLU A 276 15.75 -13.20 4.50
C GLU A 276 14.37 -12.57 4.42
N LEU A 277 14.14 -11.68 3.44
CA LEU A 277 12.88 -10.97 3.27
C LEU A 277 11.88 -11.72 2.38
N ALA A 278 12.33 -12.53 1.43
CA ALA A 278 11.48 -13.16 0.43
C ALA A 278 11.71 -14.68 0.35
N VAL A 279 10.64 -15.40 -0.04
CA VAL A 279 10.69 -16.82 -0.38
C VAL A 279 11.33 -16.98 -1.76
N GLN A 280 12.17 -17.99 -1.91
CA GLN A 280 12.67 -18.45 -3.20
C GLN A 280 11.86 -19.69 -3.61
N TRP A 281 11.09 -19.57 -4.70
CA TRP A 281 10.22 -20.64 -5.23
C TRP A 281 10.99 -21.61 -6.11
#